data_d36b1d63b06f3633706c24a7d3ac72a3
#
_entry.id   d36b1d63b06f3633706c24a7d3ac72a3
#
_cell.length_a   1.000
_cell.length_b   1.000
_cell.length_c   1.000
_cell.angle_alpha   90.00
_cell.angle_beta   90.00
_cell.angle_gamma   90.00
#
_symmetry.space_group_name_H-M   'P 1'
#
loop_
_entity.id
_entity.type
_entity.pdbx_description
1 polymer ?
#
loop_
_entity_poly.entity_id
_entity_poly.type
_entity_poly.pdbx_seq_one_letter_code
_entity_poly.pdbx_strand_id
1 'polypeptide(L)'
;MKKRLFAILLALTLALSLLPTAVFATEGEDTAGNPEEPAVQSDETGIAVQAAHTHCFCGGSITAGDHTNHNNVGSYKACKTWSELKNSWVGKNPVAYAYLENDITADNADKLYPYLSIQQGRTLYLCLNGHTLNLGDNYIWVGQAGATLYLCDCSAKKTGTVSGGSRGCVSVDDNIDYKATFNMYGGTLKGGNRTTGGGVNVVNGTMNLYGGTITENTATRDGGGIYVGSKGTLNLYGGTITKNTVSTNEKHHGGGVYVESNFKTGAGKISISGSPVITGNTRTYTPDSTTTTENLYLSYGFTNSGDLPIITLGTLTSGANIGIWAGESVFSTASETDYSGYFSSDVAGYHVAYNRDKKLELKAGAAHVHSGGTANCHAKAVCEVCKQEYGTVDATKHDGGTEIKNAKAATCTEKGYTGDTYCKGCNAKLSDGKDIPAAGHKLKHVPAKNPTTFVAGNIEYWYCTVCGKYFRDAAATKEITKEATVTHKESAPIQGNKTVESSKTGDAGVMLYAGMAVLSLTGCAWLRRKEK
;
A
#
# COMPACT_ATOMS: atom_id res chain seq x y z
N MET A 1 -16.86 -35.20 36.31
CA MET A 1 -15.47 -35.00 35.85
C MET A 1 -15.25 -35.37 34.37
N LYS A 2 -15.83 -36.41 33.82
CA LYS A 2 -15.61 -36.82 32.38
C LYS A 2 -16.11 -35.81 31.33
N LYS A 3 -17.15 -35.03 31.57
CA LYS A 3 -17.67 -34.03 30.61
C LYS A 3 -16.82 -32.75 30.52
N ARG A 4 -16.05 -32.39 31.55
CA ARG A 4 -15.14 -31.23 31.52
C ARG A 4 -13.80 -31.54 30.83
N LEU A 5 -13.37 -32.81 30.87
CA LEU A 5 -12.16 -33.25 30.21
C LEU A 5 -12.34 -33.28 28.66
N PHE A 6 -13.54 -33.61 28.18
CA PHE A 6 -13.86 -33.66 26.77
C PHE A 6 -13.91 -32.24 26.12
N ALA A 7 -14.41 -31.24 26.87
CA ALA A 7 -14.45 -29.86 26.41
C ALA A 7 -13.04 -29.22 26.31
N ILE A 8 -12.14 -29.60 27.24
CA ILE A 8 -10.74 -29.11 27.21
C ILE A 8 -9.95 -29.77 26.06
N LEU A 9 -10.18 -31.06 25.78
CA LEU A 9 -9.54 -31.73 24.64
C LEU A 9 -10.03 -31.17 23.30
N LEU A 10 -11.33 -30.84 23.18
CA LEU A 10 -11.87 -30.26 21.95
C LEU A 10 -11.37 -28.82 21.71
N ALA A 11 -11.16 -28.05 22.76
CA ALA A 11 -10.58 -26.71 22.68
C ALA A 11 -9.09 -26.73 22.30
N LEU A 12 -8.34 -27.74 22.76
CA LEU A 12 -6.93 -27.92 22.41
C LEU A 12 -6.75 -28.34 20.94
N THR A 13 -7.63 -29.19 20.41
CA THR A 13 -7.58 -29.64 19.01
C THR A 13 -7.97 -28.52 18.04
N LEU A 14 -8.89 -27.61 18.43
CA LEU A 14 -9.21 -26.44 17.60
C LEU A 14 -8.10 -25.37 17.61
N ALA A 15 -7.35 -25.25 18.70
CA ALA A 15 -6.24 -24.30 18.80
C ALA A 15 -5.01 -24.74 17.99
N LEU A 16 -4.82 -26.07 17.76
CA LEU A 16 -3.71 -26.57 16.95
C LEU A 16 -3.97 -26.49 15.44
N SER A 17 -5.22 -26.32 15.01
CA SER A 17 -5.56 -26.22 13.57
C SER A 17 -5.43 -24.81 12.98
N LEU A 18 -5.05 -23.82 13.78
CA LEU A 18 -4.89 -22.42 13.37
C LEU A 18 -3.42 -21.94 13.31
N LEU A 19 -2.46 -22.85 13.44
CA LEU A 19 -1.05 -22.52 13.20
C LEU A 19 -0.72 -22.67 11.71
N PRO A 20 -0.09 -21.68 11.08
CA PRO A 20 0.37 -21.83 9.69
C PRO A 20 1.44 -22.91 9.65
N THR A 21 1.25 -23.92 8.80
CA THR A 21 2.23 -24.95 8.51
C THR A 21 3.49 -24.33 7.92
N ALA A 22 4.55 -24.29 8.69
CA ALA A 22 5.90 -24.06 8.15
C ALA A 22 6.27 -25.27 7.29
N VAL A 23 6.43 -25.04 6.00
CA VAL A 23 6.96 -26.02 5.06
C VAL A 23 8.46 -26.16 5.33
N PHE A 24 8.87 -27.29 5.91
CA PHE A 24 10.27 -27.68 5.90
C PHE A 24 10.59 -28.22 4.49
N ALA A 25 11.43 -27.51 3.76
CA ALA A 25 12.04 -28.02 2.56
C ALA A 25 13.15 -29.01 2.96
N THR A 26 13.01 -30.24 2.50
CA THR A 26 14.08 -31.26 2.54
C THR A 26 15.12 -30.90 1.49
N GLU A 27 16.38 -30.96 1.91
CA GLU A 27 17.54 -30.80 1.05
C GLU A 27 17.55 -31.86 -0.06
N GLY A 28 17.60 -31.39 -1.30
CA GLY A 28 17.98 -32.17 -2.47
C GLY A 28 19.08 -31.41 -3.16
N GLU A 29 20.25 -32.00 -3.18
CA GLU A 29 21.41 -31.53 -3.94
C GLU A 29 21.07 -31.47 -5.42
N ASP A 30 21.21 -30.28 -6.03
CA ASP A 30 21.60 -30.17 -7.43
C ASP A 30 22.31 -28.86 -7.71
N THR A 31 23.49 -29.04 -8.28
CA THR A 31 24.48 -28.06 -8.70
C THR A 31 23.95 -27.20 -9.85
N ALA A 32 23.87 -25.88 -9.70
CA ALA A 32 24.21 -24.91 -10.76
C ALA A 32 23.97 -23.44 -10.33
N GLY A 33 25.03 -22.63 -10.36
CA GLY A 33 24.93 -21.20 -10.63
C GLY A 33 24.66 -20.31 -9.44
N ASN A 34 25.66 -20.02 -8.67
CA ASN A 34 25.71 -18.93 -7.71
C ASN A 34 25.67 -17.58 -8.44
N PRO A 35 24.70 -16.66 -8.19
CA PRO A 35 24.88 -15.27 -8.57
C PRO A 35 25.85 -14.63 -7.58
N GLU A 36 26.93 -14.09 -8.09
CA GLU A 36 27.98 -13.40 -7.35
C GLU A 36 27.42 -12.35 -6.39
N GLU A 37 27.75 -12.51 -5.11
CA GLU A 37 27.73 -11.44 -4.12
C GLU A 37 28.59 -10.27 -4.64
N PRO A 38 28.14 -9.00 -4.57
CA PRO A 38 28.99 -7.89 -4.98
C PRO A 38 30.24 -7.84 -4.12
N ALA A 39 31.37 -7.98 -4.77
CA ALA A 39 32.69 -7.99 -4.15
C ALA A 39 32.87 -6.75 -3.25
N VAL A 40 33.21 -7.00 -2.00
CA VAL A 40 33.67 -5.98 -1.05
C VAL A 40 35.01 -5.46 -1.55
N GLN A 41 35.06 -4.25 -2.08
CA GLN A 41 36.33 -3.58 -2.34
C GLN A 41 36.89 -3.11 -0.99
N SER A 42 37.97 -3.70 -0.54
CA SER A 42 38.80 -3.18 0.54
C SER A 42 39.77 -2.14 -0.05
N ASP A 43 39.81 -0.93 0.56
CA ASP A 43 40.90 -0.02 0.30
C ASP A 43 42.20 -0.52 0.93
N GLU A 44 43.35 0.04 0.53
CA GLU A 44 44.67 -0.37 1.01
C GLU A 44 44.88 -0.16 2.53
N THR A 45 43.88 0.38 3.26
CA THR A 45 43.93 0.62 4.70
C THR A 45 43.22 -0.45 5.53
N GLY A 46 42.57 -1.45 4.88
CA GLY A 46 41.95 -2.58 5.56
C GLY A 46 40.67 -2.24 6.33
N ILE A 47 40.08 -1.05 6.13
CA ILE A 47 38.79 -0.64 6.70
C ILE A 47 37.71 -1.08 5.70
N ALA A 48 36.84 -2.03 6.11
CA ALA A 48 35.68 -2.40 5.32
C ALA A 48 34.78 -1.19 5.13
N VAL A 49 34.71 -0.67 3.91
CA VAL A 49 33.75 0.38 3.57
C VAL A 49 32.37 -0.30 3.46
N GLN A 50 31.53 -0.08 4.46
CA GLN A 50 30.17 -0.57 4.45
C GLN A 50 29.43 0.05 3.25
N ALA A 51 28.82 -0.78 2.40
CA ALA A 51 28.08 -0.28 1.24
C ALA A 51 27.06 0.76 1.67
N ALA A 52 27.06 1.92 1.02
CA ALA A 52 26.10 2.97 1.28
C ALA A 52 24.68 2.43 1.04
N HIS A 53 23.88 2.27 2.10
CA HIS A 53 22.49 1.88 1.95
C HIS A 53 21.58 3.11 1.90
N THR A 54 20.49 2.99 1.14
CA THR A 54 19.56 4.08 0.91
C THR A 54 18.50 4.09 1.99
N HIS A 55 18.36 5.22 2.69
CA HIS A 55 17.32 5.43 3.68
C HIS A 55 16.07 6.03 3.04
N CYS A 56 14.91 5.51 3.40
CA CYS A 56 13.62 5.94 2.89
C CYS A 56 12.77 6.54 4.02
N PHE A 57 12.07 7.67 3.76
CA PHE A 57 11.20 8.35 4.73
C PHE A 57 9.73 7.97 4.63
N CYS A 58 9.35 7.08 3.73
CA CYS A 58 7.95 6.70 3.55
C CYS A 58 7.38 5.83 4.68
N GLY A 59 8.22 5.27 5.58
CA GLY A 59 7.76 4.39 6.67
C GLY A 59 7.02 3.12 6.22
N GLY A 60 6.80 2.97 4.92
CA GLY A 60 6.08 1.86 4.31
C GLY A 60 6.96 0.64 4.05
N SER A 61 6.32 -0.51 3.91
CA SER A 61 6.96 -1.70 3.33
C SER A 61 7.45 -1.36 1.92
N ILE A 62 8.72 -1.68 1.63
CA ILE A 62 9.30 -1.48 0.30
C ILE A 62 8.65 -2.48 -0.65
N THR A 63 7.57 -2.07 -1.33
CA THR A 63 7.13 -2.73 -2.55
C THR A 63 7.89 -2.10 -3.70
N ALA A 64 8.55 -2.92 -4.51
CA ALA A 64 9.27 -2.47 -5.69
C ALA A 64 8.33 -1.63 -6.57
N GLY A 65 8.58 -0.32 -6.69
CA GLY A 65 7.79 0.62 -7.48
C GLY A 65 7.38 1.92 -6.79
N ASP A 66 7.17 1.92 -5.47
CA ASP A 66 6.67 3.09 -4.74
C ASP A 66 7.75 4.12 -4.35
N HIS A 67 9.02 3.81 -4.60
CA HIS A 67 10.14 4.66 -4.17
C HIS A 67 10.62 5.66 -5.22
N THR A 68 9.98 5.77 -6.36
CA THR A 68 10.38 6.68 -7.45
C THR A 68 10.28 8.16 -7.09
N ASN A 69 9.52 8.51 -6.06
CA ASN A 69 9.34 9.89 -5.59
C ASN A 69 10.14 10.24 -4.32
N HIS A 70 10.89 9.31 -3.75
CA HIS A 70 11.69 9.54 -2.56
C HIS A 70 13.16 9.80 -2.93
N ASN A 71 13.40 10.75 -3.82
CA ASN A 71 14.72 11.21 -4.22
C ASN A 71 15.41 11.98 -3.09
N ASN A 72 15.63 11.36 -1.95
CA ASN A 72 16.53 11.90 -0.95
C ASN A 72 17.96 11.55 -1.31
N VAL A 73 18.54 12.42 -2.07
CA VAL A 73 19.85 12.31 -2.68
C VAL A 73 20.96 12.75 -1.74
N GLY A 74 20.69 12.80 -0.42
CA GLY A 74 21.67 13.16 0.58
C GLY A 74 22.53 11.96 0.97
N SER A 75 23.82 12.18 1.13
CA SER A 75 24.69 11.21 1.79
C SER A 75 24.34 11.17 3.28
N TYR A 76 23.80 10.06 3.75
CA TYR A 76 23.53 9.85 5.15
C TYR A 76 24.83 9.65 5.93
N LYS A 77 25.00 10.38 7.03
CA LYS A 77 26.10 10.21 7.96
C LYS A 77 25.75 9.13 8.98
N ALA A 78 26.59 8.11 9.08
CA ALA A 78 26.52 7.14 10.17
C ALA A 78 26.84 7.81 11.50
N CYS A 79 26.00 7.57 12.50
CA CYS A 79 26.20 8.07 13.86
C CYS A 79 26.30 6.88 14.82
N LYS A 80 27.43 6.80 15.54
CA LYS A 80 27.73 5.79 16.56
C LYS A 80 27.60 6.33 17.98
N THR A 81 27.66 7.64 18.12
CA THR A 81 27.67 8.31 19.41
C THR A 81 26.70 9.49 19.44
N TRP A 82 26.30 9.89 20.64
CA TRP A 82 25.47 11.08 20.85
C TRP A 82 26.13 12.36 20.31
N SER A 83 27.43 12.48 20.49
CA SER A 83 28.21 13.63 19.98
C SER A 83 28.20 13.68 18.46
N GLU A 84 28.34 12.54 17.76
CA GLU A 84 28.27 12.48 16.31
C GLU A 84 26.89 12.86 15.79
N LEU A 85 25.81 12.44 16.49
CA LEU A 85 24.44 12.80 16.15
C LEU A 85 24.20 14.31 16.38
N LYS A 86 24.62 14.86 17.51
CA LYS A 86 24.54 16.33 17.79
C LYS A 86 25.31 17.15 16.75
N ASN A 87 26.41 16.62 16.24
CA ASN A 87 27.27 17.25 15.24
C ASN A 87 27.04 16.72 13.83
N SER A 88 25.83 16.24 13.52
CA SER A 88 25.52 15.68 12.19
C SER A 88 25.54 16.73 11.07
N TRP A 89 25.40 18.01 11.40
CA TRP A 89 25.54 19.09 10.43
C TRP A 89 27.00 19.33 10.07
N VAL A 90 27.32 19.24 8.77
CA VAL A 90 28.65 19.55 8.24
C VAL A 90 28.67 20.98 7.73
N GLY A 91 29.51 21.83 8.34
CA GLY A 91 29.69 23.22 7.93
C GLY A 91 28.42 24.07 8.01
N LYS A 92 28.14 24.83 6.96
CA LYS A 92 26.97 25.74 6.88
C LYS A 92 25.75 25.11 6.23
N ASN A 93 25.78 23.80 5.90
CA ASN A 93 24.65 23.14 5.24
C ASN A 93 23.41 23.18 6.17
N PRO A 94 22.27 23.71 5.71
CA PRO A 94 21.05 23.74 6.51
C PRO A 94 20.36 22.37 6.63
N VAL A 95 20.76 21.38 5.82
CA VAL A 95 20.17 20.05 5.81
C VAL A 95 21.21 19.01 6.25
N ALA A 96 20.82 18.17 7.20
CA ALA A 96 21.59 17.03 7.66
C ALA A 96 20.81 15.74 7.44
N TYR A 97 21.54 14.70 7.03
CA TYR A 97 21.04 13.34 6.88
C TYR A 97 21.86 12.45 7.81
N ALA A 98 21.21 11.77 8.74
CA ALA A 98 21.86 10.91 9.72
C ALA A 98 21.13 9.58 9.88
N TYR A 99 21.87 8.52 10.15
CA TYR A 99 21.30 7.25 10.60
C TYR A 99 22.08 6.68 11.78
N LEU A 100 21.39 5.88 12.60
CA LEU A 100 22.04 5.19 13.70
C LEU A 100 22.71 3.92 13.16
N GLU A 101 24.01 3.76 13.45
CA GLU A 101 24.77 2.56 13.09
C GLU A 101 24.74 1.50 14.22
N ASN A 102 24.43 1.95 15.44
CA ASN A 102 24.22 1.14 16.64
C ASN A 102 23.30 1.90 17.61
N ASP A 103 22.95 1.24 18.70
CA ASP A 103 22.22 1.91 19.78
C ASP A 103 23.04 3.05 20.35
N ILE A 104 22.41 4.21 20.53
CA ILE A 104 23.04 5.41 21.08
C ILE A 104 22.36 5.79 22.39
N THR A 105 23.15 6.00 23.43
CA THR A 105 22.66 6.63 24.66
C THR A 105 23.16 8.08 24.73
N ALA A 106 22.23 9.00 24.94
CA ALA A 106 22.55 10.40 25.14
C ALA A 106 23.37 10.55 26.43
N ASP A 107 24.44 11.32 26.36
CA ASP A 107 25.19 11.69 27.56
C ASP A 107 24.48 12.84 28.31
N ASN A 108 24.59 12.82 29.63
CA ASN A 108 24.05 13.88 30.48
C ASN A 108 25.14 14.94 30.87
N ALA A 109 26.22 14.97 30.10
CA ALA A 109 27.35 15.86 30.39
C ALA A 109 26.98 17.33 30.27
N ASP A 110 26.06 17.66 29.35
CA ASP A 110 25.60 19.01 29.12
C ASP A 110 24.27 19.27 29.85
N LYS A 111 24.37 19.63 31.14
CA LYS A 111 23.20 19.99 31.95
C LYS A 111 22.48 21.26 31.50
N LEU A 112 23.17 22.14 30.78
CA LEU A 112 22.61 23.41 30.29
C LEU A 112 21.77 23.21 29.04
N TYR A 113 22.15 22.25 28.18
CA TYR A 113 21.47 21.98 26.91
C TYR A 113 21.17 20.48 26.76
N PRO A 114 20.24 19.95 27.59
CA PRO A 114 19.92 18.50 27.61
C PRO A 114 19.02 18.11 26.44
N TYR A 115 19.45 18.44 25.22
CA TYR A 115 18.64 18.14 24.03
C TYR A 115 19.48 17.99 22.74
N LEU A 116 18.94 17.26 21.79
CA LEU A 116 19.32 17.35 20.39
C LEU A 116 18.54 18.52 19.76
N SER A 117 19.22 19.63 19.51
CA SER A 117 18.58 20.84 18.96
C SER A 117 18.58 20.82 17.44
N ILE A 118 17.39 20.93 16.84
CA ILE A 118 17.25 21.30 15.43
C ILE A 118 17.16 22.82 15.38
N GLN A 119 18.24 23.47 14.92
CA GLN A 119 18.39 24.92 14.93
C GLN A 119 17.54 25.61 13.85
N GLN A 120 17.47 26.94 13.95
CA GLN A 120 16.73 27.79 13.02
C GLN A 120 17.06 27.50 11.54
N GLY A 121 16.03 27.31 10.74
CA GLY A 121 16.13 27.06 9.30
C GLY A 121 16.84 25.75 8.94
N ARG A 122 17.08 24.85 9.91
CA ARG A 122 17.76 23.58 9.69
C ARG A 122 16.78 22.43 9.61
N THR A 123 17.14 21.46 8.80
CA THR A 123 16.39 20.21 8.62
C THR A 123 17.27 19.01 8.99
N LEU A 124 16.78 18.15 9.87
CA LEU A 124 17.38 16.86 10.17
C LEU A 124 16.51 15.74 9.63
N TYR A 125 17.08 14.92 8.77
CA TYR A 125 16.56 13.62 8.39
C TYR A 125 17.26 12.55 9.23
N LEU A 126 16.52 11.92 10.16
CA LEU A 126 17.04 10.91 11.08
C LEU A 126 16.39 9.55 10.81
N CYS A 127 17.19 8.58 10.40
CA CYS A 127 16.78 7.19 10.32
C CYS A 127 17.29 6.40 11.52
N LEU A 128 16.38 5.75 12.23
CA LEU A 128 16.74 4.90 13.38
C LEU A 128 17.41 3.59 12.97
N ASN A 129 17.19 3.12 11.74
CA ASN A 129 17.86 1.94 11.17
C ASN A 129 17.79 0.70 12.08
N GLY A 130 16.67 0.52 12.80
CA GLY A 130 16.44 -0.59 13.72
C GLY A 130 17.05 -0.43 15.10
N HIS A 131 17.80 0.64 15.34
CA HIS A 131 18.51 0.92 16.58
C HIS A 131 17.74 1.81 17.54
N THR A 132 18.20 1.83 18.79
CA THR A 132 17.62 2.62 19.86
C THR A 132 18.44 3.90 20.09
N LEU A 133 17.74 5.04 20.05
CA LEU A 133 18.23 6.30 20.59
C LEU A 133 17.66 6.48 22.00
N ASN A 134 18.47 6.16 23.01
CA ASN A 134 18.11 6.37 24.42
C ASN A 134 18.46 7.77 24.85
N LEU A 135 17.45 8.58 25.07
CA LEU A 135 17.61 9.99 25.43
C LEU A 135 17.92 10.23 26.91
N GLY A 136 17.60 9.29 27.81
CA GLY A 136 17.73 9.51 29.26
C GLY A 136 16.97 10.77 29.68
N ASP A 137 17.65 11.71 30.31
CA ASP A 137 17.07 13.01 30.68
C ASP A 137 17.14 14.07 29.58
N ASN A 138 17.58 13.69 28.39
CA ASN A 138 17.56 14.56 27.22
C ASN A 138 16.23 14.42 26.44
N TYR A 139 16.04 15.26 25.44
CA TYR A 139 14.94 15.19 24.49
C TYR A 139 15.37 15.73 23.13
N ILE A 140 14.57 15.54 22.11
CA ILE A 140 14.79 16.16 20.80
C ILE A 140 13.98 17.47 20.77
N TRP A 141 14.65 18.58 20.54
CA TRP A 141 14.02 19.90 20.47
C TRP A 141 13.96 20.41 19.03
N VAL A 142 12.76 20.55 18.51
CA VAL A 142 12.44 21.18 17.22
C VAL A 142 11.84 22.54 17.55
N GLY A 143 12.70 23.51 17.89
CA GLY A 143 12.24 24.67 18.63
C GLY A 143 12.66 26.02 18.08
N GLN A 144 13.02 26.15 16.83
CA GLN A 144 13.39 27.42 16.22
C GLN A 144 12.76 27.58 14.83
N ALA A 145 12.69 28.86 14.39
CA ALA A 145 12.10 29.27 13.12
C ALA A 145 12.51 28.38 11.93
N GLY A 146 11.55 27.68 11.34
CA GLY A 146 11.77 26.80 10.19
C GLY A 146 12.56 25.52 10.49
N ALA A 147 12.78 25.18 11.78
CA ALA A 147 13.39 23.92 12.16
C ALA A 147 12.51 22.75 11.75
N THR A 148 13.08 21.74 11.13
CA THR A 148 12.33 20.58 10.67
C THR A 148 13.04 19.28 11.03
N LEU A 149 12.30 18.36 11.65
CA LEU A 149 12.74 16.99 11.89
C LEU A 149 11.92 16.04 11.03
N TYR A 150 12.60 15.14 10.33
CA TYR A 150 12.05 13.95 9.72
C TYR A 150 12.59 12.73 10.45
N LEU A 151 11.70 11.88 10.99
CA LEU A 151 12.06 10.67 11.70
C LEU A 151 11.51 9.45 10.96
N CYS A 152 12.34 8.47 10.70
CA CYS A 152 11.94 7.19 10.13
C CYS A 152 12.70 6.01 10.72
N ASP A 153 12.27 4.81 10.39
CA ASP A 153 13.01 3.56 10.59
C ASP A 153 12.95 2.75 9.30
N CYS A 154 14.07 2.67 8.59
CA CYS A 154 14.18 1.94 7.32
C CYS A 154 14.54 0.47 7.50
N SER A 155 14.79 0.01 8.74
CA SER A 155 15.09 -1.41 8.99
C SER A 155 13.94 -2.32 8.58
N ALA A 156 14.26 -3.52 8.13
CA ALA A 156 13.26 -4.50 7.73
C ALA A 156 12.33 -4.91 8.89
N LYS A 157 12.86 -4.95 10.12
CA LYS A 157 12.09 -5.33 11.31
C LYS A 157 11.32 -4.17 11.94
N LYS A 158 11.55 -2.91 11.51
CA LYS A 158 10.92 -1.70 12.08
C LYS A 158 11.05 -1.59 13.61
N THR A 159 12.21 -1.97 14.15
CA THR A 159 12.49 -1.99 15.59
C THR A 159 13.09 -0.69 16.13
N GLY A 160 13.40 0.26 15.22
CA GLY A 160 14.00 1.54 15.58
C GLY A 160 13.18 2.30 16.62
N THR A 161 13.85 2.75 17.67
CA THR A 161 13.19 3.32 18.84
C THR A 161 13.90 4.61 19.30
N VAL A 162 13.11 5.63 19.64
CA VAL A 162 13.53 6.74 20.49
C VAL A 162 12.96 6.49 21.87
N SER A 163 13.82 6.22 22.84
CA SER A 163 13.43 6.04 24.24
C SER A 163 13.66 7.34 25.00
N GLY A 164 12.58 7.95 25.45
CA GLY A 164 12.61 9.18 26.25
C GLY A 164 12.82 8.90 27.74
N GLY A 165 12.90 9.98 28.51
CA GLY A 165 12.99 9.95 29.95
C GLY A 165 12.18 11.08 30.57
N SER A 166 12.69 11.70 31.62
CA SER A 166 11.99 12.72 32.44
C SER A 166 11.60 14.01 31.68
N ARG A 167 12.07 14.18 30.45
CA ARG A 167 11.76 15.36 29.60
C ARG A 167 10.94 15.01 28.37
N GLY A 168 10.44 13.76 28.25
CA GLY A 168 9.72 13.27 27.08
C GLY A 168 10.66 12.87 25.94
N CYS A 169 10.11 12.60 24.76
CA CYS A 169 10.90 12.25 23.58
C CYS A 169 11.16 13.45 22.67
N VAL A 170 10.11 14.13 22.22
CA VAL A 170 10.21 15.25 21.26
C VAL A 170 9.42 16.45 21.75
N SER A 171 9.99 17.64 21.63
CA SER A 171 9.28 18.92 21.83
C SER A 171 9.32 19.73 20.54
N VAL A 172 8.13 20.10 20.06
CA VAL A 172 7.92 21.01 18.92
C VAL A 172 7.40 22.31 19.50
N ASP A 173 8.32 23.23 19.77
CA ASP A 173 8.02 24.44 20.52
C ASP A 173 8.81 25.61 19.93
N ASP A 174 8.11 26.49 19.25
CA ASP A 174 8.68 27.68 18.66
C ASP A 174 8.26 28.91 19.49
N ASN A 175 9.22 29.61 20.03
CA ASN A 175 8.97 30.78 20.86
C ASN A 175 8.38 32.00 20.13
N ILE A 176 8.39 32.00 18.80
CA ILE A 176 7.97 33.14 17.98
C ILE A 176 7.39 32.64 16.66
N ASP A 177 6.14 32.65 16.44
CA ASP A 177 5.33 32.43 15.20
C ASP A 177 6.00 31.73 13.95
N TYR A 178 7.13 31.09 14.12
CA TYR A 178 7.94 30.44 13.11
C TYR A 178 7.78 28.93 13.21
N LYS A 179 7.06 28.37 12.32
CA LYS A 179 6.55 27.00 12.21
C LYS A 179 7.65 25.93 12.26
N ALA A 180 8.07 25.52 13.45
CA ALA A 180 8.81 24.28 13.63
C ALA A 180 7.96 23.09 13.21
N THR A 181 8.57 22.10 12.55
CA THR A 181 7.83 20.96 12.02
C THR A 181 8.48 19.64 12.38
N PHE A 182 7.70 18.72 12.92
CA PHE A 182 8.10 17.33 13.13
C PHE A 182 7.29 16.41 12.23
N ASN A 183 7.97 15.67 11.37
CA ASN A 183 7.39 14.66 10.46
C ASN A 183 7.85 13.28 10.90
N MET A 184 6.91 12.41 11.31
CA MET A 184 7.20 11.04 11.71
C MET A 184 6.64 10.07 10.67
N TYR A 185 7.53 9.32 10.02
CA TYR A 185 7.19 8.31 9.00
C TYR A 185 7.33 6.89 9.53
N GLY A 186 8.07 6.69 10.63
CA GLY A 186 8.29 5.37 11.19
C GLY A 186 9.12 5.43 12.48
N GLY A 187 9.37 4.27 13.05
CA GLY A 187 10.02 4.09 14.35
C GLY A 187 9.04 4.18 15.52
N THR A 188 9.56 4.03 16.72
CA THR A 188 8.78 4.05 17.97
C THR A 188 9.26 5.15 18.89
N LEU A 189 8.35 6.00 19.40
CA LEU A 189 8.60 6.92 20.50
C LEU A 189 8.01 6.32 21.78
N LYS A 190 8.85 6.03 22.79
CA LYS A 190 8.37 5.41 24.05
C LYS A 190 9.13 5.86 25.28
N GLY A 191 8.54 5.61 26.46
CA GLY A 191 9.18 5.82 27.75
C GLY A 191 9.38 7.28 28.12
N GLY A 192 8.86 8.22 27.34
CA GLY A 192 8.90 9.63 27.67
C GLY A 192 7.99 9.92 28.88
N ASN A 193 8.50 10.72 29.81
CA ASN A 193 7.76 11.15 31.00
C ASN A 193 7.94 12.68 31.14
N ARG A 194 6.84 13.41 31.08
CA ARG A 194 6.86 14.88 31.12
C ARG A 194 5.58 15.43 31.73
N THR A 195 5.55 16.72 32.01
CA THR A 195 4.34 17.39 32.47
C THR A 195 3.23 17.35 31.42
N THR A 196 3.53 17.68 30.17
CA THR A 196 2.61 17.61 29.02
C THR A 196 3.31 16.99 27.83
N GLY A 197 2.62 16.11 27.09
CA GLY A 197 3.19 15.46 25.91
C GLY A 197 4.34 14.52 26.23
N GLY A 198 4.08 13.43 26.95
CA GLY A 198 5.11 12.47 27.33
C GLY A 198 5.91 11.94 26.13
N GLY A 199 5.24 11.59 25.05
CA GLY A 199 5.89 11.25 23.78
C GLY A 199 6.27 12.48 22.98
N VAL A 200 5.28 13.31 22.63
CA VAL A 200 5.48 14.53 21.83
C VAL A 200 4.71 15.70 22.43
N ASN A 201 5.40 16.81 22.59
CA ASN A 201 4.82 18.06 23.08
C ASN A 201 4.82 19.10 21.96
N VAL A 202 3.64 19.42 21.40
CA VAL A 202 3.45 20.36 20.29
C VAL A 202 2.84 21.65 20.81
N VAL A 203 3.64 22.56 21.35
CA VAL A 203 3.16 23.81 21.96
C VAL A 203 2.82 24.85 20.88
N ASN A 204 3.75 25.06 19.96
CA ASN A 204 3.65 26.06 18.91
C ASN A 204 4.43 25.60 17.67
N GLY A 205 3.80 24.85 16.82
CA GLY A 205 4.41 24.25 15.62
C GLY A 205 3.52 23.18 15.03
N THR A 206 4.06 22.35 14.18
CA THR A 206 3.31 21.30 13.48
C THR A 206 3.94 19.94 13.68
N MET A 207 3.11 18.95 14.02
CA MET A 207 3.45 17.54 13.94
C MET A 207 2.64 16.88 12.86
N ASN A 208 3.31 16.14 11.96
CA ASN A 208 2.70 15.30 10.96
C ASN A 208 3.06 13.84 11.27
N LEU A 209 2.05 13.01 11.54
CA LEU A 209 2.21 11.58 11.78
C LEU A 209 1.74 10.80 10.56
N TYR A 210 2.69 10.31 9.76
CA TYR A 210 2.43 9.46 8.59
C TYR A 210 2.49 7.98 8.92
N GLY A 211 3.29 7.60 9.93
CA GLY A 211 3.50 6.23 10.36
C GLY A 211 4.32 6.14 11.63
N GLY A 212 4.58 4.90 12.08
CA GLY A 212 5.30 4.64 13.33
C GLY A 212 4.37 4.53 14.54
N THR A 213 4.95 4.44 15.73
CA THR A 213 4.22 4.16 16.96
C THR A 213 4.64 5.12 18.08
N ILE A 214 3.65 5.68 18.79
CA ILE A 214 3.84 6.47 20.00
C ILE A 214 3.19 5.68 21.14
N THR A 215 4.01 5.14 22.04
CA THR A 215 3.53 4.14 23.02
C THR A 215 4.27 4.25 24.36
N GLU A 216 3.62 3.83 25.42
CA GLU A 216 4.23 3.71 26.76
C GLU A 216 4.85 5.04 27.25
N ASN A 217 4.27 6.18 26.84
CA ASN A 217 4.66 7.50 27.34
C ASN A 217 3.68 7.95 28.41
N THR A 218 4.18 8.77 29.33
CA THR A 218 3.41 9.25 30.47
C THR A 218 3.48 10.77 30.60
N ALA A 219 2.33 11.40 30.86
CA ALA A 219 2.30 12.80 31.29
C ALA A 219 1.72 12.91 32.71
N THR A 220 2.19 13.89 33.47
CA THR A 220 1.61 14.19 34.79
C THR A 220 0.46 15.17 34.73
N ARG A 221 0.27 15.82 33.55
CA ARG A 221 -0.89 16.65 33.23
C ARG A 221 -1.58 16.12 32.00
N ASP A 222 -1.36 16.69 30.84
CA ASP A 222 -2.16 16.48 29.65
C ASP A 222 -1.35 15.83 28.53
N GLY A 223 -1.98 14.94 27.75
CA GLY A 223 -1.39 14.31 26.58
C GLY A 223 -0.28 13.32 26.90
N GLY A 224 -0.60 12.14 27.43
CA GLY A 224 0.39 11.09 27.73
C GLY A 224 1.26 10.74 26.52
N GLY A 225 0.63 10.52 25.36
CA GLY A 225 1.32 10.35 24.08
C GLY A 225 1.69 11.69 23.44
N ILE A 226 0.69 12.51 23.12
CA ILE A 226 0.84 13.78 22.41
C ILE A 226 0.02 14.88 23.12
N TYR A 227 0.65 16.01 23.37
CA TYR A 227 -0.02 17.24 23.73
C TYR A 227 0.02 18.23 22.57
N VAL A 228 -1.12 18.82 22.24
CA VAL A 228 -1.26 19.86 21.22
C VAL A 228 -1.73 21.15 21.88
N GLY A 229 -0.85 22.09 22.03
CA GLY A 229 -1.16 23.41 22.59
C GLY A 229 -2.05 24.25 21.67
N SER A 230 -2.60 25.34 22.19
CA SER A 230 -3.54 26.20 21.47
C SER A 230 -3.01 26.84 20.18
N LYS A 231 -1.69 26.89 19.99
CA LYS A 231 -1.03 27.29 18.75
C LYS A 231 -0.42 26.11 17.97
N GLY A 232 -0.52 24.90 18.53
CA GLY A 232 -0.03 23.67 17.93
C GLY A 232 -0.95 23.15 16.81
N THR A 233 -0.37 22.38 15.91
CA THR A 233 -1.10 21.68 14.85
C THR A 233 -0.66 20.22 14.82
N LEU A 234 -1.62 19.30 14.84
CA LEU A 234 -1.41 17.86 14.68
C LEU A 234 -2.14 17.37 13.44
N ASN A 235 -1.41 16.79 12.51
CA ASN A 235 -1.96 16.14 11.34
C ASN A 235 -1.68 14.64 11.42
N LEU A 236 -2.74 13.83 11.43
CA LEU A 236 -2.69 12.38 11.48
C LEU A 236 -3.07 11.80 10.13
N TYR A 237 -2.12 11.15 9.48
CA TYR A 237 -2.30 10.45 8.20
C TYR A 237 -2.22 8.93 8.35
N GLY A 238 -1.64 8.46 9.45
CA GLY A 238 -1.44 7.07 9.80
C GLY A 238 -0.77 6.94 11.16
N GLY A 239 -0.11 5.81 11.40
CA GLY A 239 0.60 5.53 12.65
C GLY A 239 -0.32 5.08 13.79
N THR A 240 0.31 4.70 14.91
CA THR A 240 -0.38 4.16 16.08
C THR A 240 -0.01 4.91 17.35
N ILE A 241 -1.01 5.34 18.10
CA ILE A 241 -0.88 5.99 19.42
C ILE A 241 -1.60 5.11 20.43
N THR A 242 -0.83 4.39 21.26
CA THR A 242 -1.39 3.35 22.14
C THR A 242 -0.60 3.23 23.44
N LYS A 243 -1.23 2.72 24.50
CA LYS A 243 -0.60 2.47 25.82
C LYS A 243 0.08 3.70 26.43
N ASN A 244 -0.32 4.90 26.04
CA ASN A 244 0.14 6.11 26.69
C ASN A 244 -0.80 6.45 27.87
N THR A 245 -0.28 7.15 28.88
CA THR A 245 -1.02 7.38 30.11
C THR A 245 -0.85 8.82 30.59
N VAL A 246 -1.93 9.44 31.02
CA VAL A 246 -1.89 10.57 31.94
C VAL A 246 -2.02 10.03 33.36
N SER A 247 -1.02 10.31 34.21
CA SER A 247 -1.03 9.93 35.63
C SER A 247 -1.07 11.20 36.48
N THR A 248 -2.20 11.48 37.09
CA THR A 248 -2.48 12.80 37.67
C THR A 248 -3.33 12.72 38.94
N ASN A 249 -3.20 13.70 39.82
CA ASN A 249 -4.08 13.93 40.96
C ASN A 249 -5.11 15.04 40.73
N GLU A 250 -5.17 15.57 39.52
CA GLU A 250 -6.06 16.67 39.11
C GLU A 250 -6.91 16.28 37.90
N LYS A 251 -7.70 17.24 37.40
CA LYS A 251 -8.55 17.07 36.21
C LYS A 251 -7.74 17.31 34.93
N HIS A 252 -6.77 16.45 34.70
CA HIS A 252 -5.97 16.42 33.49
C HIS A 252 -6.36 15.23 32.63
N HIS A 253 -6.15 15.29 31.33
CA HIS A 253 -6.79 14.42 30.35
C HIS A 253 -5.88 14.03 29.17
N GLY A 254 -6.43 13.13 28.31
CA GLY A 254 -5.82 12.76 27.03
C GLY A 254 -4.66 11.79 27.18
N GLY A 255 -4.91 10.61 27.71
CA GLY A 255 -3.89 9.56 27.81
C GLY A 255 -3.12 9.36 26.52
N GLY A 256 -3.83 9.31 25.37
CA GLY A 256 -3.21 9.25 24.05
C GLY A 256 -2.85 10.62 23.52
N VAL A 257 -3.85 11.41 23.19
CA VAL A 257 -3.72 12.74 22.60
C VAL A 257 -4.59 13.73 23.36
N TYR A 258 -4.04 14.88 23.67
CA TYR A 258 -4.79 16.02 24.21
C TYR A 258 -4.67 17.21 23.27
N VAL A 259 -5.80 17.80 22.89
CA VAL A 259 -5.86 19.05 22.11
C VAL A 259 -6.39 20.17 22.96
N GLU A 260 -5.56 21.19 23.22
CA GLU A 260 -5.87 22.29 24.11
C GLU A 260 -6.92 23.24 23.53
N SER A 261 -7.82 23.71 24.40
CA SER A 261 -8.59 24.93 24.20
C SER A 261 -8.15 25.97 25.21
N ASN A 262 -7.79 27.16 24.76
CA ASN A 262 -7.29 28.22 25.60
C ASN A 262 -8.08 29.51 25.37
N PHE A 263 -8.59 30.08 26.44
CA PHE A 263 -9.42 31.28 26.44
C PHE A 263 -8.82 32.49 25.69
N LYS A 264 -7.48 32.62 25.70
CA LYS A 264 -6.81 33.79 25.12
C LYS A 264 -6.25 33.55 23.71
N THR A 265 -5.86 32.32 23.44
CA THR A 265 -5.08 31.97 22.24
C THR A 265 -5.80 31.08 21.26
N GLY A 266 -7.04 30.66 21.58
CA GLY A 266 -7.85 29.79 20.74
C GLY A 266 -7.61 28.32 21.02
N ALA A 267 -7.89 27.47 20.04
CA ALA A 267 -7.77 26.03 20.16
C ALA A 267 -6.62 25.46 19.30
N GLY A 268 -5.97 24.43 19.80
CA GLY A 268 -5.08 23.60 19.02
C GLY A 268 -5.78 23.01 17.79
N LYS A 269 -5.04 22.81 16.71
CA LYS A 269 -5.57 22.30 15.46
C LYS A 269 -5.28 20.81 15.32
N ILE A 270 -6.29 20.06 14.90
CA ILE A 270 -6.14 18.64 14.58
C ILE A 270 -6.81 18.32 13.26
N SER A 271 -6.11 17.61 12.39
CA SER A 271 -6.69 17.00 11.19
C SER A 271 -6.42 15.50 11.17
N ILE A 272 -7.39 14.73 10.67
CA ILE A 272 -7.33 13.26 10.61
C ILE A 272 -7.72 12.79 9.22
N SER A 273 -6.85 11.99 8.61
CA SER A 273 -7.09 11.31 7.34
C SER A 273 -6.30 10.00 7.27
N GLY A 274 -6.46 9.20 6.22
CA GLY A 274 -5.76 7.92 6.09
C GLY A 274 -6.21 6.89 7.11
N SER A 275 -5.26 6.19 7.75
CA SER A 275 -5.55 5.07 8.65
C SER A 275 -4.89 5.17 10.04
N PRO A 276 -5.02 6.28 10.77
CA PRO A 276 -4.46 6.39 12.11
C PRO A 276 -5.18 5.51 13.12
N VAL A 277 -4.43 5.01 14.10
CA VAL A 277 -4.97 4.22 15.21
C VAL A 277 -4.67 4.93 16.53
N ILE A 278 -5.71 5.27 17.29
CA ILE A 278 -5.59 5.90 18.61
C ILE A 278 -6.46 5.12 19.58
N THR A 279 -5.88 4.11 20.23
CA THR A 279 -6.61 3.17 21.09
C THR A 279 -5.75 2.69 22.26
N GLY A 280 -6.41 2.20 23.31
CA GLY A 280 -5.71 1.61 24.45
C GLY A 280 -4.87 2.58 25.27
N ASN A 281 -5.19 3.89 25.20
CA ASN A 281 -4.56 4.91 26.03
C ASN A 281 -5.43 5.19 27.26
N THR A 282 -4.82 5.63 28.35
CA THR A 282 -5.49 5.71 29.63
C THR A 282 -5.19 6.99 30.39
N ARG A 283 -6.11 7.33 31.26
CA ARG A 283 -5.91 8.29 32.34
C ARG A 283 -6.01 7.56 33.68
N THR A 284 -5.01 7.72 34.53
CA THR A 284 -5.01 7.20 35.91
C THR A 284 -5.09 8.37 36.89
N TYR A 285 -6.15 8.38 37.68
CA TYR A 285 -6.30 9.33 38.77
C TYR A 285 -5.61 8.76 40.02
N THR A 286 -4.50 9.39 40.42
CA THR A 286 -3.59 8.80 41.41
C THR A 286 -4.14 8.70 42.83
N PRO A 287 -5.07 9.58 43.33
CA PRO A 287 -5.60 9.46 44.68
C PRO A 287 -6.35 8.16 44.98
N ASP A 288 -7.03 7.61 44.00
CA ASP A 288 -7.81 6.37 44.16
C ASP A 288 -7.40 5.27 43.18
N SER A 289 -6.38 5.52 42.38
CA SER A 289 -5.88 4.62 41.31
C SER A 289 -6.93 4.26 40.26
N THR A 290 -7.96 5.08 40.10
CA THR A 290 -8.98 4.85 39.06
C THR A 290 -8.39 5.09 37.69
N THR A 291 -8.55 4.11 36.80
CA THR A 291 -8.07 4.20 35.42
C THR A 291 -9.26 4.22 34.46
N THR A 292 -9.27 5.19 33.56
CA THR A 292 -10.26 5.35 32.49
C THR A 292 -9.59 5.31 31.12
N THR A 293 -10.32 4.83 30.12
CA THR A 293 -9.87 4.93 28.73
C THR A 293 -9.97 6.38 28.28
N GLU A 294 -8.88 6.94 27.79
CA GLU A 294 -8.83 8.27 27.20
C GLU A 294 -7.85 8.30 26.02
N ASN A 295 -8.35 8.13 24.82
CA ASN A 295 -7.54 8.04 23.62
C ASN A 295 -7.25 9.41 23.01
N LEU A 296 -8.23 10.06 22.40
CA LEU A 296 -8.15 11.41 21.91
C LEU A 296 -9.10 12.30 22.72
N TYR A 297 -8.54 13.26 23.43
CA TYR A 297 -9.31 14.20 24.24
C TYR A 297 -9.29 15.58 23.60
N LEU A 298 -10.47 16.08 23.23
CA LEU A 298 -10.66 17.45 22.79
C LEU A 298 -11.10 18.30 23.98
N SER A 299 -10.23 19.22 24.40
CA SER A 299 -10.50 20.05 25.57
C SER A 299 -11.69 20.99 25.33
N TYR A 300 -12.55 21.05 26.31
CA TYR A 300 -13.57 22.06 26.39
C TYR A 300 -13.19 23.08 27.46
N GLY A 301 -12.76 24.23 27.05
CA GLY A 301 -12.48 25.33 27.99
C GLY A 301 -13.72 26.21 28.16
N PHE A 302 -13.80 26.95 29.29
CA PHE A 302 -14.74 28.06 29.41
C PHE A 302 -14.30 29.19 28.46
N THR A 303 -14.60 29.05 27.18
CA THR A 303 -14.22 30.04 26.18
C THR A 303 -15.38 30.99 25.93
N ASN A 304 -15.18 32.28 26.20
CA ASN A 304 -16.08 33.33 25.71
C ASN A 304 -15.93 33.53 24.18
N SER A 305 -14.92 32.91 23.54
CA SER A 305 -14.60 33.07 22.12
C SER A 305 -15.16 31.99 21.21
N GLY A 306 -15.72 30.91 21.75
CA GLY A 306 -16.29 29.84 20.92
C GLY A 306 -15.31 28.94 20.16
N ASP A 307 -14.00 29.15 20.34
CA ASP A 307 -12.95 28.37 19.64
C ASP A 307 -12.65 27.08 20.38
N LEU A 308 -13.44 26.05 20.14
CA LEU A 308 -13.19 24.69 20.62
C LEU A 308 -12.39 23.90 19.59
N PRO A 309 -11.55 22.95 20.04
CA PRO A 309 -10.87 22.07 19.11
C PRO A 309 -11.89 21.18 18.40
N ILE A 310 -11.84 21.24 17.07
CA ILE A 310 -12.68 20.44 16.18
C ILE A 310 -11.75 19.68 15.22
N ILE A 311 -12.05 18.40 14.99
CA ILE A 311 -11.31 17.58 14.05
C ILE A 311 -11.67 18.01 12.62
N THR A 312 -10.67 18.44 11.86
CA THR A 312 -10.79 18.56 10.41
C THR A 312 -10.68 17.17 9.79
N LEU A 313 -11.80 16.66 9.26
CA LEU A 313 -11.83 15.34 8.64
C LEU A 313 -11.38 15.41 7.18
N GLY A 314 -10.37 14.58 6.86
CA GLY A 314 -10.05 14.17 5.49
C GLY A 314 -10.62 12.79 5.18
N THR A 315 -10.17 12.19 4.09
CA THR A 315 -10.59 10.83 3.71
C THR A 315 -9.98 9.80 4.67
N LEU A 316 -10.82 9.08 5.41
CA LEU A 316 -10.41 7.94 6.22
C LEU A 316 -10.44 6.66 5.38
N THR A 317 -9.50 5.76 5.66
CA THR A 317 -9.35 4.50 4.95
C THR A 317 -9.42 3.32 5.91
N SER A 318 -9.58 2.11 5.38
CA SER A 318 -9.61 0.87 6.15
C SER A 318 -8.40 0.79 7.09
N GLY A 319 -8.64 0.44 8.35
CA GLY A 319 -7.63 0.38 9.41
C GLY A 319 -7.63 1.59 10.36
N ALA A 320 -8.28 2.71 10.03
CA ALA A 320 -8.47 3.79 10.99
C ALA A 320 -9.32 3.31 12.18
N ASN A 321 -8.89 3.66 13.41
CA ASN A 321 -9.62 3.32 14.63
C ASN A 321 -9.27 4.32 15.74
N ILE A 322 -10.23 5.15 16.13
CA ILE A 322 -9.98 6.30 16.99
C ILE A 322 -10.97 6.31 18.15
N GLY A 323 -10.47 6.11 19.36
CA GLY A 323 -11.23 6.41 20.57
C GLY A 323 -11.26 7.91 20.83
N ILE A 324 -12.41 8.46 21.20
CA ILE A 324 -12.59 9.90 21.39
C ILE A 324 -13.36 10.24 22.65
N TRP A 325 -12.88 11.27 23.32
CA TRP A 325 -13.59 12.02 24.33
C TRP A 325 -13.68 13.50 23.90
N ALA A 326 -14.88 14.02 23.76
CA ALA A 326 -15.12 15.42 23.41
C ALA A 326 -16.11 16.03 24.42
N GLY A 327 -15.83 17.23 24.90
CA GLY A 327 -16.72 17.95 25.82
C GLY A 327 -18.01 18.41 25.15
N GLU A 328 -17.94 18.75 23.89
CA GLU A 328 -19.10 19.12 23.06
C GLU A 328 -19.63 17.90 22.30
N SER A 329 -20.93 17.87 22.03
CA SER A 329 -21.53 16.75 21.30
C SER A 329 -20.99 16.63 19.88
N VAL A 330 -20.83 17.76 19.18
CA VAL A 330 -20.25 17.80 17.81
C VAL A 330 -18.76 18.06 17.88
N PHE A 331 -17.94 17.19 17.27
CA PHE A 331 -16.49 17.25 17.38
C PHE A 331 -15.75 17.24 16.03
N SER A 332 -16.45 17.26 14.90
CA SER A 332 -15.79 17.26 13.58
C SER A 332 -16.33 18.35 12.65
N THR A 333 -15.54 18.67 11.62
CA THR A 333 -16.04 19.36 10.43
C THR A 333 -17.04 18.50 9.67
N ALA A 334 -17.83 19.10 8.80
CA ALA A 334 -18.73 18.36 7.92
C ALA A 334 -17.91 17.52 6.89
N SER A 335 -18.44 16.35 6.57
CA SER A 335 -17.91 15.45 5.54
C SER A 335 -19.07 14.81 4.77
N GLU A 336 -18.95 14.67 3.45
CA GLU A 336 -19.98 13.99 2.65
C GLU A 336 -20.06 12.49 2.95
N THR A 337 -18.96 11.91 3.45
CA THR A 337 -18.87 10.50 3.85
C THR A 337 -19.08 10.39 5.35
N ASP A 338 -19.89 9.42 5.77
CA ASP A 338 -20.02 9.06 7.17
C ASP A 338 -18.81 8.24 7.63
N TYR A 339 -18.03 8.83 8.51
CA TYR A 339 -16.86 8.20 9.14
C TYR A 339 -17.11 7.75 10.58
N SER A 340 -18.36 7.74 11.07
CA SER A 340 -18.65 7.36 12.47
C SER A 340 -18.16 5.96 12.83
N GLY A 341 -18.15 5.04 11.88
CA GLY A 341 -17.65 3.67 12.08
C GLY A 341 -16.14 3.54 12.34
N TYR A 342 -15.36 4.60 12.12
CA TYR A 342 -13.94 4.64 12.45
C TYR A 342 -13.65 5.21 13.84
N PHE A 343 -14.69 5.68 14.54
CA PHE A 343 -14.59 6.29 15.87
C PHE A 343 -15.34 5.48 16.91
N SER A 344 -14.81 5.44 18.11
CA SER A 344 -15.46 4.90 19.30
C SER A 344 -15.49 5.94 20.41
N SER A 345 -16.56 5.95 21.20
CA SER A 345 -16.63 6.84 22.36
C SER A 345 -15.79 6.30 23.53
N ASP A 346 -14.94 7.14 24.10
CA ASP A 346 -14.28 6.86 25.38
C ASP A 346 -15.20 7.20 26.58
N VAL A 347 -16.36 7.83 26.32
CA VAL A 347 -17.34 8.19 27.35
C VAL A 347 -18.35 7.04 27.51
N ALA A 348 -18.46 6.50 28.71
CA ALA A 348 -19.40 5.43 29.00
C ALA A 348 -20.85 5.87 28.74
N GLY A 349 -21.63 5.05 28.07
CA GLY A 349 -23.02 5.34 27.72
C GLY A 349 -23.22 6.29 26.55
N TYR A 350 -22.13 6.60 25.82
CA TYR A 350 -22.20 7.39 24.58
C TYR A 350 -21.65 6.57 23.40
N HIS A 351 -22.09 6.94 22.22
CA HIS A 351 -21.59 6.43 20.94
C HIS A 351 -21.34 7.58 19.97
N VAL A 352 -20.52 7.32 18.94
CA VAL A 352 -20.29 8.27 17.87
C VAL A 352 -21.40 8.14 16.82
N ALA A 353 -22.01 9.25 16.46
CA ALA A 353 -23.06 9.32 15.46
C ALA A 353 -22.70 10.34 14.38
N TYR A 354 -23.24 10.11 13.18
CA TYR A 354 -23.19 11.07 12.06
C TYR A 354 -24.53 11.80 11.98
N ASN A 355 -24.49 13.12 12.13
CA ASN A 355 -25.69 13.93 12.25
C ASN A 355 -26.17 14.51 10.90
N ARG A 356 -27.31 15.25 10.93
CA ARG A 356 -27.91 15.83 9.73
C ARG A 356 -27.04 16.91 9.07
N ASP A 357 -26.13 17.53 9.83
CA ASP A 357 -25.18 18.54 9.35
C ASP A 357 -23.89 17.89 8.80
N LYS A 358 -23.93 16.57 8.58
CA LYS A 358 -22.80 15.77 8.07
C LYS A 358 -21.56 15.83 8.96
N LYS A 359 -21.74 15.97 10.27
CA LYS A 359 -20.69 16.05 11.28
C LYS A 359 -20.76 14.85 12.23
N LEU A 360 -19.63 14.50 12.84
CA LEU A 360 -19.59 13.52 13.90
C LEU A 360 -19.92 14.16 15.24
N GLU A 361 -20.72 13.45 16.05
CA GLU A 361 -21.13 13.86 17.38
C GLU A 361 -21.09 12.71 18.38
N LEU A 362 -20.90 13.02 19.68
CA LEU A 362 -21.15 12.08 20.77
C LEU A 362 -22.61 12.14 21.15
N LYS A 363 -23.28 11.00 21.08
CA LYS A 363 -24.70 10.87 21.38
C LYS A 363 -24.93 9.88 22.52
N ALA A 364 -25.75 10.27 23.49
CA ALA A 364 -26.10 9.40 24.61
C ALA A 364 -26.89 8.15 24.16
N GLY A 365 -26.68 7.05 24.84
CA GLY A 365 -27.28 5.76 24.55
C GLY A 365 -26.31 4.77 23.89
N ALA A 366 -26.75 3.55 23.74
CA ALA A 366 -25.98 2.55 23.01
C ALA A 366 -25.99 2.89 21.50
N ALA A 367 -24.89 2.57 20.83
CA ALA A 367 -24.87 2.55 19.38
C ALA A 367 -25.99 1.64 18.88
N HIS A 368 -26.70 2.08 17.86
CA HIS A 368 -27.71 1.24 17.22
C HIS A 368 -27.04 -0.01 16.63
N VAL A 369 -27.62 -1.15 16.92
CA VAL A 369 -27.13 -2.41 16.35
C VAL A 369 -27.61 -2.48 14.89
N HIS A 370 -26.67 -2.53 13.96
CA HIS A 370 -27.02 -2.69 12.56
C HIS A 370 -27.80 -3.98 12.34
N SER A 371 -28.91 -3.89 11.62
CA SER A 371 -29.78 -5.02 11.29
C SER A 371 -30.46 -4.86 9.94
N GLY A 372 -30.92 -5.97 9.38
CA GLY A 372 -31.53 -6.00 8.04
C GLY A 372 -30.53 -5.90 6.91
N GLY A 373 -31.03 -5.90 5.67
CA GLY A 373 -30.21 -5.96 4.48
C GLY A 373 -29.53 -7.32 4.28
N THR A 374 -28.86 -7.47 3.17
CA THR A 374 -28.17 -8.71 2.83
C THR A 374 -26.83 -8.38 2.15
N ALA A 375 -25.73 -8.91 2.69
CA ALA A 375 -24.44 -8.85 2.03
C ALA A 375 -24.39 -9.79 0.83
N ASN A 376 -23.63 -9.45 -0.18
CA ASN A 376 -23.32 -10.29 -1.32
C ASN A 376 -21.80 -10.33 -1.58
N CYS A 377 -21.38 -10.94 -2.68
CA CYS A 377 -19.95 -11.16 -2.96
C CYS A 377 -19.16 -9.87 -3.27
N HIS A 378 -19.80 -8.73 -3.46
CA HIS A 378 -19.18 -7.46 -3.80
C HIS A 378 -19.67 -6.26 -2.97
N ALA A 379 -20.71 -6.45 -2.16
CA ALA A 379 -21.26 -5.41 -1.31
C ALA A 379 -21.59 -5.96 0.09
N LYS A 380 -21.38 -5.14 1.10
CA LYS A 380 -21.77 -5.41 2.48
C LYS A 380 -23.28 -5.27 2.65
N ALA A 381 -23.82 -5.81 3.75
CA ALA A 381 -25.20 -5.55 4.13
C ALA A 381 -25.42 -4.05 4.41
N VAL A 382 -26.58 -3.51 4.02
CA VAL A 382 -26.97 -2.14 4.33
C VAL A 382 -28.02 -2.17 5.44
N CYS A 383 -27.74 -1.51 6.55
CA CYS A 383 -28.67 -1.43 7.67
C CYS A 383 -29.99 -0.79 7.26
N GLU A 384 -31.12 -1.42 7.56
CA GLU A 384 -32.45 -0.91 7.22
C GLU A 384 -32.82 0.36 7.97
N VAL A 385 -32.22 0.59 9.15
CA VAL A 385 -32.50 1.74 10.00
C VAL A 385 -31.65 2.95 9.63
N CYS A 386 -30.32 2.81 9.67
CA CYS A 386 -29.40 3.92 9.42
C CYS A 386 -28.89 4.02 7.97
N LYS A 387 -29.19 3.03 7.13
CA LYS A 387 -28.78 2.95 5.71
C LYS A 387 -27.27 2.84 5.51
N GLN A 388 -26.50 2.51 6.56
CA GLN A 388 -25.06 2.29 6.47
C GLN A 388 -24.72 0.85 6.10
N GLU A 389 -23.62 0.69 5.38
CA GLU A 389 -23.02 -0.62 5.15
C GLU A 389 -22.42 -1.17 6.46
N TYR A 390 -22.63 -2.44 6.75
CA TYR A 390 -22.09 -3.09 7.93
C TYR A 390 -21.72 -4.56 7.66
N GLY A 391 -20.91 -5.12 8.55
CA GLY A 391 -20.45 -6.52 8.44
C GLY A 391 -19.40 -6.71 7.34
N THR A 392 -19.32 -7.93 6.82
CA THR A 392 -18.41 -8.32 5.74
C THR A 392 -19.21 -8.72 4.51
N VAL A 393 -18.58 -8.66 3.34
CA VAL A 393 -19.16 -9.21 2.11
C VAL A 393 -19.37 -10.72 2.26
N ASP A 394 -20.43 -11.25 1.66
CA ASP A 394 -20.71 -12.69 1.61
C ASP A 394 -20.16 -13.26 0.29
N ALA A 395 -18.95 -13.81 0.36
CA ALA A 395 -18.26 -14.37 -0.80
C ALA A 395 -19.01 -15.51 -1.49
N THR A 396 -20.05 -16.08 -0.87
CA THR A 396 -20.85 -17.18 -1.41
C THR A 396 -22.09 -16.69 -2.17
N LYS A 397 -22.52 -15.46 -1.96
CA LYS A 397 -23.69 -14.87 -2.61
C LYS A 397 -23.31 -14.10 -3.88
N HIS A 398 -23.26 -14.79 -4.99
CA HIS A 398 -22.94 -14.23 -6.29
C HIS A 398 -24.20 -13.68 -6.97
N ASP A 399 -24.42 -12.35 -6.91
CA ASP A 399 -25.58 -11.68 -7.51
C ASP A 399 -25.25 -10.61 -8.56
N GLY A 400 -23.97 -10.36 -8.82
CA GLY A 400 -23.50 -9.37 -9.80
C GLY A 400 -23.72 -9.75 -11.28
N GLY A 401 -24.48 -10.82 -11.57
CA GLY A 401 -24.59 -11.40 -12.90
C GLY A 401 -23.35 -12.18 -13.30
N THR A 402 -23.38 -12.79 -14.50
CA THR A 402 -22.30 -13.66 -14.99
C THR A 402 -21.68 -13.15 -16.27
N GLU A 403 -20.41 -13.49 -16.50
CA GLU A 403 -19.70 -13.31 -17.76
C GLU A 403 -18.95 -14.60 -18.14
N ILE A 404 -18.80 -14.81 -19.44
CA ILE A 404 -18.05 -15.94 -19.96
C ILE A 404 -16.68 -15.47 -20.39
N LYS A 405 -15.63 -16.14 -19.90
CA LYS A 405 -14.22 -15.87 -20.26
C LYS A 405 -13.60 -17.11 -20.92
N ASN A 406 -12.55 -16.88 -21.71
CA ASN A 406 -11.76 -17.93 -22.36
C ASN A 406 -12.55 -18.79 -23.36
N ALA A 407 -13.69 -18.32 -23.85
CA ALA A 407 -14.41 -19.04 -24.91
C ALA A 407 -13.58 -19.10 -26.21
N LYS A 408 -13.53 -20.26 -26.85
CA LYS A 408 -12.86 -20.49 -28.13
C LYS A 408 -13.79 -21.25 -29.05
N ALA A 409 -14.04 -20.74 -30.22
CA ALA A 409 -14.82 -21.48 -31.22
C ALA A 409 -14.06 -22.73 -31.72
N ALA A 410 -14.75 -23.83 -31.97
CA ALA A 410 -14.17 -24.99 -32.63
C ALA A 410 -13.86 -24.66 -34.09
N THR A 411 -12.74 -25.15 -34.59
CA THR A 411 -12.40 -25.14 -36.01
C THR A 411 -12.67 -26.51 -36.65
N CYS A 412 -12.36 -26.68 -37.92
CA CYS A 412 -12.51 -27.96 -38.57
C CYS A 412 -11.67 -29.07 -37.93
N THR A 413 -10.50 -28.72 -37.38
CA THR A 413 -9.52 -29.68 -36.86
C THR A 413 -9.20 -29.51 -35.38
N GLU A 414 -9.48 -28.35 -34.81
CA GLU A 414 -9.21 -28.07 -33.39
C GLU A 414 -10.51 -27.99 -32.62
N LYS A 415 -10.47 -28.53 -31.42
CA LYS A 415 -11.57 -28.37 -30.47
C LYS A 415 -11.69 -26.93 -30.00
N GLY A 416 -12.89 -26.49 -29.76
CA GLY A 416 -13.23 -25.25 -29.12
C GLY A 416 -13.45 -25.44 -27.62
N TYR A 417 -13.88 -24.36 -26.97
CA TYR A 417 -14.21 -24.31 -25.54
C TYR A 417 -15.36 -23.33 -25.31
N THR A 418 -16.36 -23.72 -24.50
CA THR A 418 -17.51 -22.84 -24.24
C THR A 418 -17.17 -21.63 -23.38
N GLY A 419 -16.01 -21.65 -22.74
CA GLY A 419 -15.57 -20.64 -21.80
C GLY A 419 -16.04 -20.90 -20.37
N ASP A 420 -15.28 -20.38 -19.43
CA ASP A 420 -15.59 -20.45 -18.01
C ASP A 420 -16.57 -19.34 -17.63
N THR A 421 -17.46 -19.63 -16.69
CA THR A 421 -18.42 -18.63 -16.16
C THR A 421 -17.86 -17.99 -14.91
N TYR A 422 -17.82 -16.66 -14.91
CA TYR A 422 -17.36 -15.84 -13.78
C TYR A 422 -18.48 -14.94 -13.26
N CYS A 423 -18.45 -14.65 -11.97
CA CYS A 423 -19.28 -13.61 -11.38
C CYS A 423 -18.73 -12.24 -11.78
N LYS A 424 -19.56 -11.35 -12.32
CA LYS A 424 -19.15 -9.96 -12.65
C LYS A 424 -18.87 -9.11 -11.41
N GLY A 425 -19.53 -9.38 -10.29
CA GLY A 425 -19.38 -8.59 -9.07
C GLY A 425 -18.02 -8.81 -8.38
N CYS A 426 -17.59 -10.06 -8.21
CA CYS A 426 -16.36 -10.40 -7.47
C CYS A 426 -15.30 -11.11 -8.31
N ASN A 427 -15.56 -11.33 -9.60
CA ASN A 427 -14.67 -12.06 -10.52
C ASN A 427 -14.33 -13.51 -10.11
N ALA A 428 -15.10 -14.10 -9.20
CA ALA A 428 -14.93 -15.50 -8.84
C ALA A 428 -15.38 -16.41 -9.99
N LYS A 429 -14.64 -17.48 -10.25
CA LYS A 429 -15.03 -18.51 -11.21
C LYS A 429 -16.16 -19.35 -10.62
N LEU A 430 -17.30 -19.39 -11.29
CA LEU A 430 -18.50 -20.10 -10.85
C LEU A 430 -18.60 -21.50 -11.42
N SER A 431 -18.16 -21.68 -12.67
CA SER A 431 -18.14 -23.01 -13.31
C SER A 431 -17.12 -23.06 -14.44
N ASP A 432 -16.65 -24.27 -14.69
CA ASP A 432 -15.84 -24.58 -15.87
C ASP A 432 -16.70 -24.66 -17.13
N GLY A 433 -16.14 -24.22 -18.24
CA GLY A 433 -16.70 -24.48 -19.55
C GLY A 433 -16.55 -25.94 -19.96
N LYS A 434 -17.01 -26.24 -21.17
CA LYS A 434 -16.92 -27.56 -21.77
C LYS A 434 -16.16 -27.51 -23.09
N ASP A 435 -15.42 -28.55 -23.40
CA ASP A 435 -14.81 -28.72 -24.71
C ASP A 435 -15.90 -28.83 -25.77
N ILE A 436 -15.73 -28.15 -26.88
CA ILE A 436 -16.53 -28.26 -28.09
C ILE A 436 -15.72 -29.12 -29.05
N PRO A 437 -16.22 -30.30 -29.48
CA PRO A 437 -15.50 -31.10 -30.45
C PRO A 437 -15.15 -30.33 -31.73
N ALA A 438 -14.05 -30.69 -32.39
CA ALA A 438 -13.72 -30.14 -33.70
C ALA A 438 -14.89 -30.40 -34.68
N ALA A 439 -15.23 -29.37 -35.47
CA ALA A 439 -16.41 -29.39 -36.32
C ALA A 439 -16.31 -30.37 -37.51
N GLY A 440 -15.09 -30.83 -37.79
CA GLY A 440 -14.82 -31.61 -38.98
C GLY A 440 -14.82 -30.76 -40.27
N HIS A 441 -14.40 -31.35 -41.36
CA HIS A 441 -14.43 -30.69 -42.67
C HIS A 441 -15.78 -30.88 -43.35
N LYS A 442 -16.43 -29.80 -43.81
CA LYS A 442 -17.60 -29.85 -44.69
C LYS A 442 -17.12 -29.84 -46.14
N LEU A 443 -16.95 -31.05 -46.70
CA LEU A 443 -16.35 -31.23 -48.00
C LEU A 443 -17.37 -31.11 -49.13
N LYS A 444 -16.97 -30.35 -50.16
CA LYS A 444 -17.63 -30.34 -51.46
C LYS A 444 -16.73 -31.06 -52.46
N HIS A 445 -17.25 -32.09 -53.09
CA HIS A 445 -16.57 -32.84 -54.12
C HIS A 445 -16.51 -32.05 -55.43
N VAL A 446 -15.36 -32.02 -56.06
CA VAL A 446 -15.14 -31.47 -57.41
C VAL A 446 -14.52 -32.57 -58.26
N PRO A 447 -15.30 -33.14 -59.25
CA PRO A 447 -14.79 -34.16 -60.07
C PRO A 447 -13.66 -33.71 -61.01
N ALA A 448 -12.82 -34.63 -61.42
CA ALA A 448 -11.73 -34.32 -62.36
C ALA A 448 -12.31 -33.81 -63.70
N LYS A 449 -11.61 -32.81 -64.24
CA LYS A 449 -11.92 -32.29 -65.56
C LYS A 449 -10.62 -32.27 -66.39
N ASN A 450 -10.68 -32.97 -67.56
CA ASN A 450 -9.52 -32.98 -68.47
C ASN A 450 -9.21 -31.59 -69.02
N PRO A 451 -7.92 -31.23 -69.07
CA PRO A 451 -7.51 -29.98 -69.72
C PRO A 451 -7.78 -30.02 -71.24
N THR A 452 -7.96 -28.93 -71.84
CA THR A 452 -8.01 -28.71 -73.30
C THR A 452 -6.91 -27.77 -73.72
N THR A 453 -6.74 -27.56 -74.98
CA THR A 453 -5.80 -26.60 -75.54
C THR A 453 -6.09 -25.13 -75.10
N PHE A 454 -7.33 -24.83 -74.71
CA PHE A 454 -7.77 -23.49 -74.34
C PHE A 454 -8.01 -23.31 -72.86
N VAL A 455 -8.37 -24.37 -72.15
CA VAL A 455 -8.77 -24.29 -70.75
C VAL A 455 -8.02 -25.36 -69.93
N ALA A 456 -7.42 -24.92 -68.83
CA ALA A 456 -6.84 -25.84 -67.85
C ALA A 456 -7.91 -26.74 -67.23
N GLY A 457 -7.55 -27.98 -66.95
CA GLY A 457 -8.40 -28.94 -66.23
C GLY A 457 -8.16 -28.88 -64.73
N ASN A 458 -8.74 -29.83 -64.05
CA ASN A 458 -8.47 -30.06 -62.62
C ASN A 458 -8.40 -31.55 -62.33
N ILE A 459 -7.62 -31.93 -61.35
CA ILE A 459 -7.71 -33.28 -60.75
C ILE A 459 -9.00 -33.39 -59.96
N GLU A 460 -9.42 -34.61 -59.63
CA GLU A 460 -10.46 -34.82 -58.63
C GLU A 460 -9.97 -34.33 -57.26
N TYR A 461 -10.80 -33.51 -56.57
CA TYR A 461 -10.48 -32.99 -55.26
C TYR A 461 -11.72 -32.68 -54.43
N TRP A 462 -11.52 -32.55 -53.14
CA TRP A 462 -12.55 -32.13 -52.19
C TRP A 462 -12.14 -30.77 -51.62
N TYR A 463 -13.09 -29.86 -51.47
CA TYR A 463 -12.88 -28.51 -50.96
C TYR A 463 -13.73 -28.33 -49.72
N CYS A 464 -13.10 -27.95 -48.60
CA CYS A 464 -13.84 -27.64 -47.39
C CYS A 464 -14.44 -26.24 -47.47
N THR A 465 -15.78 -26.15 -47.40
CA THR A 465 -16.51 -24.87 -47.45
C THR A 465 -16.37 -24.01 -46.22
N VAL A 466 -15.82 -24.54 -45.11
CA VAL A 466 -15.65 -23.84 -43.82
C VAL A 466 -14.24 -23.25 -43.67
N CYS A 467 -13.20 -24.07 -43.88
CA CYS A 467 -11.81 -23.61 -43.69
C CYS A 467 -11.06 -23.29 -44.99
N GLY A 468 -11.68 -23.51 -46.15
CA GLY A 468 -11.10 -23.19 -47.46
C GLY A 468 -9.99 -24.14 -47.93
N LYS A 469 -9.72 -25.24 -47.22
CA LYS A 469 -8.66 -26.18 -47.55
C LYS A 469 -9.11 -27.18 -48.61
N TYR A 470 -8.15 -27.68 -49.41
CA TYR A 470 -8.34 -28.62 -50.51
C TYR A 470 -7.70 -29.96 -50.15
N PHE A 471 -8.35 -31.06 -50.56
CA PHE A 471 -7.93 -32.43 -50.24
C PHE A 471 -8.02 -33.33 -51.44
N ARG A 472 -7.14 -34.33 -51.52
CA ARG A 472 -7.14 -35.36 -52.58
C ARG A 472 -8.08 -36.53 -52.30
N ASP A 473 -8.67 -36.57 -51.12
CA ASP A 473 -9.52 -37.69 -50.70
C ASP A 473 -10.74 -37.19 -49.92
N ALA A 474 -11.80 -37.99 -49.98
CA ALA A 474 -13.06 -37.69 -49.30
C ALA A 474 -12.97 -37.74 -47.75
N ALA A 475 -11.92 -38.33 -47.21
CA ALA A 475 -11.68 -38.39 -45.78
C ALA A 475 -10.90 -37.15 -45.24
N ALA A 476 -10.51 -36.20 -46.11
CA ALA A 476 -9.72 -35.02 -45.80
C ALA A 476 -8.37 -35.32 -45.11
N THR A 477 -7.73 -36.43 -45.47
CA THR A 477 -6.45 -36.84 -44.88
C THR A 477 -5.24 -36.32 -45.67
N LYS A 478 -5.43 -36.01 -46.96
CA LYS A 478 -4.38 -35.57 -47.89
C LYS A 478 -4.64 -34.12 -48.32
N GLU A 479 -4.21 -33.18 -47.51
CA GLU A 479 -4.30 -31.74 -47.83
C GLU A 479 -3.41 -31.42 -49.04
N ILE A 480 -3.91 -30.61 -49.96
CA ILE A 480 -3.18 -30.09 -51.14
C ILE A 480 -3.40 -28.61 -51.27
N THR A 481 -2.53 -27.93 -52.02
CA THR A 481 -2.73 -26.51 -52.30
C THR A 481 -3.77 -26.35 -53.43
N LYS A 482 -4.35 -25.15 -53.53
CA LYS A 482 -5.30 -24.83 -54.60
C LYS A 482 -4.65 -25.00 -55.99
N GLU A 483 -3.40 -24.64 -56.12
CA GLU A 483 -2.62 -24.75 -57.35
C GLU A 483 -2.44 -26.22 -57.76
N ALA A 484 -2.25 -27.10 -56.80
CA ALA A 484 -2.13 -28.57 -57.06
C ALA A 484 -3.44 -29.21 -57.58
N THR A 485 -4.58 -28.51 -57.49
CA THR A 485 -5.83 -29.00 -58.08
C THR A 485 -5.89 -28.77 -59.58
N VAL A 486 -5.06 -27.91 -60.17
CA VAL A 486 -5.13 -27.51 -61.57
C VAL A 486 -4.24 -28.40 -62.43
N THR A 487 -4.78 -28.92 -63.55
CA THR A 487 -4.00 -29.57 -64.59
C THR A 487 -3.77 -28.58 -65.72
N HIS A 488 -2.51 -28.49 -66.18
CA HIS A 488 -2.14 -27.54 -67.21
C HIS A 488 -2.83 -27.84 -68.54
N LYS A 489 -2.96 -26.82 -69.39
CA LYS A 489 -3.50 -26.93 -70.74
C LYS A 489 -2.70 -27.96 -71.56
N GLU A 490 -3.35 -28.69 -72.42
CA GLU A 490 -2.65 -29.55 -73.38
C GLU A 490 -1.84 -28.70 -74.36
N SER A 491 -0.58 -29.09 -74.55
CA SER A 491 0.26 -28.46 -75.60
C SER A 491 -0.30 -28.87 -76.98
N ALA A 492 -0.54 -27.88 -77.86
CA ALA A 492 -0.91 -28.21 -79.26
C ALA A 492 0.16 -29.09 -79.89
N PRO A 493 -0.19 -30.11 -80.68
CA PRO A 493 0.78 -30.99 -81.34
C PRO A 493 1.66 -30.14 -82.25
N ILE A 494 2.95 -30.10 -82.01
CA ILE A 494 3.95 -29.48 -82.84
C ILE A 494 4.10 -30.43 -84.07
N GLN A 495 3.59 -30.01 -85.23
CA GLN A 495 3.97 -30.60 -86.51
C GLN A 495 5.43 -30.34 -86.75
N GLY A 496 6.24 -31.38 -86.89
CA GLY A 496 7.65 -31.33 -87.07
C GLY A 496 8.09 -30.60 -88.31
N ASN A 497 9.19 -29.89 -88.22
CA ASN A 497 10.17 -29.93 -89.30
C ASN A 497 11.59 -29.54 -88.83
N LYS A 498 12.50 -30.52 -89.11
CA LYS A 498 13.93 -30.45 -89.43
C LYS A 498 14.89 -29.63 -88.51
N THR A 499 15.77 -30.45 -87.99
CA THR A 499 17.21 -30.28 -87.68
C THR A 499 17.90 -29.14 -88.39
N VAL A 500 18.62 -28.35 -87.58
CA VAL A 500 19.97 -27.86 -87.89
C VAL A 500 20.80 -27.88 -86.64
N GLU A 501 21.98 -28.50 -86.74
CA GLU A 501 23.03 -28.61 -85.76
C GLU A 501 23.77 -27.32 -85.48
N SER A 502 24.46 -27.36 -84.34
CA SER A 502 25.70 -26.65 -84.01
C SER A 502 25.54 -25.18 -83.56
N SER A 503 26.07 -24.76 -82.49
CA SER A 503 27.41 -24.93 -81.96
C SER A 503 27.54 -24.44 -80.52
N LYS A 504 28.53 -24.97 -79.84
CA LYS A 504 29.02 -24.56 -78.50
C LYS A 504 29.44 -23.09 -78.45
N THR A 505 29.21 -22.49 -77.34
CA THR A 505 30.13 -21.69 -76.47
C THR A 505 29.23 -21.11 -75.37
N GLY A 506 29.48 -21.34 -74.14
CA GLY A 506 30.56 -20.93 -73.34
C GLY A 506 30.19 -19.66 -72.60
N ASP A 507 30.15 -19.81 -71.33
CA ASP A 507 30.56 -18.90 -70.31
C ASP A 507 29.50 -18.19 -69.40
N ALA A 508 29.71 -18.52 -68.20
CA ALA A 508 29.76 -17.75 -66.95
C ALA A 508 28.77 -16.61 -66.71
N GLY A 509 28.15 -16.70 -65.61
CA GLY A 509 28.13 -15.64 -64.61
C GLY A 509 26.92 -14.74 -64.64
N VAL A 510 26.24 -14.74 -63.59
CA VAL A 510 26.09 -13.67 -62.64
C VAL A 510 24.85 -13.88 -61.78
N MET A 511 25.10 -14.09 -60.53
CA MET A 511 24.19 -13.82 -59.47
C MET A 511 23.68 -12.40 -59.52
N LEU A 512 22.41 -12.16 -59.39
CA LEU A 512 21.98 -10.91 -58.78
C LEU A 512 20.69 -11.09 -57.97
N TYR A 513 20.83 -10.79 -56.75
CA TYR A 513 19.92 -10.43 -55.67
C TYR A 513 18.60 -9.82 -56.14
N ALA A 514 17.53 -10.23 -55.52
CA ALA A 514 16.46 -9.32 -55.14
C ALA A 514 15.83 -9.78 -53.84
N GLY A 515 16.29 -9.16 -52.76
CA GLY A 515 15.60 -9.19 -51.47
C GLY A 515 14.32 -8.41 -51.56
N MET A 516 13.27 -8.99 -51.03
CA MET A 516 12.04 -8.23 -50.80
C MET A 516 11.78 -8.12 -49.33
N ALA A 517 11.82 -6.89 -48.89
CA ALA A 517 11.45 -6.44 -47.57
C ALA A 517 9.96 -6.66 -47.31
N VAL A 518 9.67 -7.28 -46.18
CA VAL A 518 8.31 -7.32 -45.61
C VAL A 518 8.15 -6.05 -44.78
N LEU A 519 7.33 -5.13 -45.22
CA LEU A 519 6.86 -3.99 -44.47
C LEU A 519 5.60 -4.41 -43.70
N SER A 520 5.72 -4.55 -42.39
CA SER A 520 4.59 -4.59 -41.48
C SER A 520 4.13 -3.19 -41.13
N LEU A 521 2.96 -2.81 -41.60
CA LEU A 521 2.28 -1.58 -41.20
C LEU A 521 1.37 -1.86 -40.02
N THR A 522 1.79 -1.48 -38.83
CA THR A 522 0.88 -1.28 -37.71
C THR A 522 0.43 0.17 -37.72
N GLY A 523 -0.81 0.40 -38.11
CA GLY A 523 -1.44 1.72 -38.06
C GLY A 523 -1.87 2.07 -36.66
N CYS A 524 -1.24 3.07 -36.06
CA CYS A 524 -1.77 3.80 -34.91
C CYS A 524 -2.94 4.68 -35.37
N ALA A 525 -4.13 4.40 -34.86
CA ALA A 525 -5.24 5.34 -34.90
C ALA A 525 -5.26 6.20 -33.65
N TRP A 526 -4.87 7.45 -33.81
CA TRP A 526 -5.09 8.54 -32.88
C TRP A 526 -6.50 9.08 -33.09
N LEU A 527 -7.29 9.12 -32.04
CA LEU A 527 -8.50 9.96 -32.02
C LEU A 527 -8.47 10.87 -30.79
N ARG A 528 -8.09 12.11 -31.06
CA ARG A 528 -8.46 13.28 -30.25
C ARG A 528 -9.98 13.42 -30.22
N ARG A 529 -10.55 13.72 -29.09
CA ARG A 529 -11.77 14.53 -29.02
C ARG A 529 -11.65 15.57 -27.91
N LYS A 530 -11.68 16.81 -28.34
CA LYS A 530 -11.87 18.02 -27.58
C LYS A 530 -13.37 18.22 -27.26
N GLU A 531 -13.62 18.88 -26.12
CA GLU A 531 -14.72 19.79 -25.80
C GLU A 531 -16.16 19.26 -25.77
N LYS A 532 -16.78 19.28 -24.64
CA LYS A 532 -17.42 20.43 -23.98
C LYS A 532 -17.65 20.12 -22.49
#